data_7b7be18303fa515a224bcfb467796924
#
_entry.id   7b7be18303fa515a224bcfb467796924
#
_cell.length_a   1.000
_cell.length_b   1.000
_cell.length_c   1.000
_cell.angle_alpha   90.00
_cell.angle_beta   90.00
_cell.angle_gamma   90.00
#
_symmetry.space_group_name_H-M   'P 1'
#
loop_
_entity.id
_entity.type
_entity.pdbx_description
1 polymer ?
#
loop_
_entity_poly.entity_id
_entity_poly.type
_entity_poly.pdbx_seq_one_letter_code
_entity_poly.pdbx_strand_id
1 'polypeptide(L)'
;MAFESLSDKLSAAFKKLRGKGRLTAADVKEAMKEVRMALLEADVSYKVVKEFTKSVTERASGADVLEALSPAQMVVKIVNEELVKLMGSENQRLTIGSKSPSVVMLVGLQGAGKTTNGAKLAAYMRKQGKRPLLAACDIYRPAAIKQLETVGKQLDIPVFQMGTTNPVDIAKAAVEHAKKHGNDLVFLDTAGRLHIDEQLMDELRNIKEAVDPAEILLVVDAMTGQDAVNAANAFDEALGVTGVMLTKLDGDARGGAALSIKASTGKPIKFIGVGEKLDQIEPFYPDRMASRILGMGDVLTLIEKAEQSFDEKKALEMAEKLKANRFSLSDYLEQMRSLKGMGDLNDIAGMIPGVDAKALKGAKVDEKGLSHIEAIILAMTQAERDDPSILNASRTKRIAAGSGTSVVEINRLLKQFNAMQGMMKQLSGKNMKKLQKKLGGMGGMSGLGGFGGFKL
;
A
#
# COMPACT_ATOMS: atom_id res chain seq x y z
N MET A 1 -0.85 10.05 -5.33
CA MET A 1 -1.21 8.62 -5.22
C MET A 1 -0.64 7.86 -6.42
N ALA A 2 -0.30 6.59 -6.23
CA ALA A 2 0.14 5.74 -7.34
C ALA A 2 -0.91 5.74 -8.46
N PHE A 3 -0.44 5.83 -9.72
CA PHE A 3 -1.25 5.80 -10.94
C PHE A 3 -2.28 6.94 -11.12
N GLU A 4 -2.24 8.01 -10.34
CA GLU A 4 -3.26 9.07 -10.36
C GLU A 4 -3.45 9.68 -11.77
N SER A 5 -2.35 10.02 -12.46
CA SER A 5 -2.40 10.57 -13.81
C SER A 5 -2.98 9.59 -14.84
N LEU A 6 -2.59 8.33 -14.77
CA LEU A 6 -3.09 7.27 -15.66
C LEU A 6 -4.56 6.99 -15.39
N SER A 7 -4.94 6.87 -14.12
CA SER A 7 -6.32 6.63 -13.70
C SER A 7 -7.27 7.73 -14.16
N ASP A 8 -6.89 9.01 -14.01
CA ASP A 8 -7.69 10.15 -14.47
C ASP A 8 -7.96 10.09 -15.98
N LYS A 9 -6.92 9.80 -16.77
CA LYS A 9 -7.03 9.73 -18.23
C LYS A 9 -7.89 8.55 -18.69
N LEU A 10 -7.69 7.37 -18.10
CA LEU A 10 -8.50 6.19 -18.41
C LEU A 10 -9.96 6.39 -18.01
N SER A 11 -10.21 6.96 -16.83
CA SER A 11 -11.55 7.30 -16.37
C SER A 11 -12.26 8.27 -17.29
N ALA A 12 -11.54 9.28 -17.83
CA ALA A 12 -12.08 10.23 -18.80
C ALA A 12 -12.47 9.54 -20.13
N ALA A 13 -11.61 8.65 -20.64
CA ALA A 13 -11.91 7.86 -21.86
C ALA A 13 -13.15 6.98 -21.67
N PHE A 14 -13.27 6.27 -20.55
CA PHE A 14 -14.42 5.41 -20.26
C PHE A 14 -15.70 6.18 -19.94
N LYS A 15 -15.60 7.39 -19.37
CA LYS A 15 -16.78 8.25 -19.14
C LYS A 15 -17.47 8.62 -20.45
N LYS A 16 -16.72 8.84 -21.52
CA LYS A 16 -17.28 9.09 -22.87
C LYS A 16 -18.06 7.89 -23.41
N LEU A 17 -17.58 6.66 -23.15
CA LEU A 17 -18.29 5.44 -23.55
C LEU A 17 -19.59 5.24 -22.75
N ARG A 18 -19.56 5.50 -21.43
CA ARG A 18 -20.76 5.36 -20.57
C ARG A 18 -21.90 6.28 -20.95
N GLY A 19 -21.63 7.42 -21.58
CA GLY A 19 -22.65 8.35 -22.07
C GLY A 19 -23.40 7.87 -23.33
N LYS A 20 -22.93 6.81 -24.00
CA LYS A 20 -23.54 6.25 -25.21
C LYS A 20 -24.38 5.03 -24.85
N GLY A 21 -25.69 5.08 -25.12
CA GLY A 21 -26.60 3.97 -24.81
C GLY A 21 -26.36 2.67 -25.66
N ARG A 22 -25.80 2.84 -26.85
CA ARG A 22 -25.30 1.76 -27.72
C ARG A 22 -23.87 2.09 -28.14
N LEU A 23 -23.02 1.06 -28.24
CA LEU A 23 -21.67 1.20 -28.74
C LEU A 23 -21.53 0.55 -30.10
N THR A 24 -20.72 1.18 -30.94
CA THR A 24 -20.26 0.63 -32.23
C THR A 24 -18.80 0.23 -32.13
N ALA A 25 -18.32 -0.63 -33.04
CA ALA A 25 -16.91 -0.96 -33.15
C ALA A 25 -16.02 0.29 -33.37
N ALA A 26 -16.55 1.34 -34.00
CA ALA A 26 -15.87 2.61 -34.17
C ALA A 26 -15.69 3.36 -32.85
N ASP A 27 -16.71 3.35 -31.98
CA ASP A 27 -16.65 3.95 -30.64
C ASP A 27 -15.61 3.26 -29.75
N VAL A 28 -15.56 1.92 -29.78
CA VAL A 28 -14.53 1.15 -29.09
C VAL A 28 -13.13 1.49 -29.60
N LYS A 29 -12.95 1.56 -30.92
CA LYS A 29 -11.67 1.90 -31.53
C LYS A 29 -11.21 3.32 -31.17
N GLU A 30 -12.14 4.28 -31.09
CA GLU A 30 -11.83 5.66 -30.67
C GLU A 30 -11.39 5.69 -29.18
N ALA A 31 -12.13 5.05 -28.28
CA ALA A 31 -11.75 4.95 -26.88
C ALA A 31 -10.40 4.27 -26.70
N MET A 32 -10.10 3.22 -27.47
CA MET A 32 -8.80 2.55 -27.42
C MET A 32 -7.65 3.41 -27.94
N LYS A 33 -7.90 4.40 -28.78
CA LYS A 33 -6.86 5.42 -29.11
C LYS A 33 -6.54 6.29 -27.90
N GLU A 34 -7.55 6.72 -27.16
CA GLU A 34 -7.33 7.52 -25.93
C GLU A 34 -6.61 6.69 -24.85
N VAL A 35 -7.01 5.43 -24.64
CA VAL A 35 -6.34 4.48 -23.75
C VAL A 35 -4.88 4.28 -24.16
N ARG A 36 -4.61 4.11 -25.47
CA ARG A 36 -3.26 3.99 -26.00
C ARG A 36 -2.39 5.21 -25.67
N MET A 37 -2.93 6.42 -25.87
CA MET A 37 -2.21 7.65 -25.56
C MET A 37 -1.95 7.75 -24.06
N ALA A 38 -2.93 7.45 -23.20
CA ALA A 38 -2.78 7.47 -21.77
C ALA A 38 -1.67 6.51 -21.28
N LEU A 39 -1.60 5.29 -21.82
CA LEU A 39 -0.56 4.32 -21.50
C LEU A 39 0.83 4.74 -21.98
N LEU A 40 0.95 5.33 -23.18
CA LEU A 40 2.22 5.86 -23.69
C LEU A 40 2.72 7.05 -22.87
N GLU A 41 1.84 7.96 -22.47
CA GLU A 41 2.17 9.08 -21.58
C GLU A 41 2.51 8.63 -20.16
N ALA A 42 2.07 7.44 -19.78
CA ALA A 42 2.45 6.79 -18.53
C ALA A 42 3.78 6.02 -18.63
N ASP A 43 4.55 6.19 -19.69
CA ASP A 43 5.82 5.52 -19.97
C ASP A 43 5.70 3.98 -20.11
N VAL A 44 4.53 3.46 -20.51
CA VAL A 44 4.38 2.05 -20.87
C VAL A 44 5.06 1.79 -22.21
N SER A 45 5.81 0.70 -22.34
CA SER A 45 6.52 0.40 -23.59
C SER A 45 5.58 0.26 -24.78
N TYR A 46 5.97 0.82 -25.93
CA TYR A 46 5.16 0.82 -27.14
C TYR A 46 4.67 -0.58 -27.56
N LYS A 47 5.54 -1.58 -27.46
CA LYS A 47 5.20 -2.97 -27.78
C LYS A 47 4.06 -3.47 -26.91
N VAL A 48 4.14 -3.25 -25.60
CA VAL A 48 3.12 -3.65 -24.62
C VAL A 48 1.80 -2.93 -24.90
N VAL A 49 1.84 -1.61 -25.14
CA VAL A 49 0.65 -0.82 -25.46
C VAL A 49 -0.04 -1.29 -26.73
N LYS A 50 0.74 -1.63 -27.77
CA LYS A 50 0.22 -2.12 -29.06
C LYS A 50 -0.49 -3.46 -28.90
N GLU A 51 0.11 -4.42 -28.18
CA GLU A 51 -0.46 -5.74 -27.93
C GLU A 51 -1.72 -5.64 -27.07
N PHE A 52 -1.66 -4.86 -25.98
CA PHE A 52 -2.77 -4.60 -25.10
C PHE A 52 -3.98 -4.00 -25.82
N THR A 53 -3.77 -2.88 -26.54
CA THR A 53 -4.86 -2.19 -27.23
C THR A 53 -5.46 -3.03 -28.37
N LYS A 54 -4.66 -3.88 -29.01
CA LYS A 54 -5.12 -4.85 -30.01
C LYS A 54 -6.03 -5.88 -29.36
N SER A 55 -5.57 -6.55 -28.29
CA SER A 55 -6.34 -7.58 -27.57
C SER A 55 -7.66 -7.02 -27.05
N VAL A 56 -7.64 -5.85 -26.40
CA VAL A 56 -8.89 -5.21 -25.92
C VAL A 56 -9.83 -4.88 -27.06
N THR A 57 -9.32 -4.30 -28.18
CA THR A 57 -10.16 -3.92 -29.32
C THR A 57 -10.83 -5.14 -29.94
N GLU A 58 -10.10 -6.23 -30.16
CA GLU A 58 -10.64 -7.47 -30.72
C GLU A 58 -11.75 -8.05 -29.83
N ARG A 59 -11.52 -8.13 -28.52
CA ARG A 59 -12.50 -8.64 -27.54
C ARG A 59 -13.72 -7.72 -27.40
N ALA A 60 -13.50 -6.40 -27.33
CA ALA A 60 -14.54 -5.41 -27.08
C ALA A 60 -15.39 -5.10 -28.31
N SER A 61 -14.95 -5.47 -29.54
CA SER A 61 -15.70 -5.28 -30.78
C SER A 61 -16.58 -6.47 -31.15
N GLY A 62 -16.63 -7.52 -30.33
CA GLY A 62 -17.52 -8.67 -30.54
C GLY A 62 -19.01 -8.31 -30.40
N ALA A 63 -19.88 -9.00 -31.12
CA ALA A 63 -21.32 -8.77 -31.06
C ALA A 63 -21.88 -8.90 -29.64
N ASP A 64 -21.42 -9.89 -28.87
CA ASP A 64 -21.82 -10.12 -27.48
C ASP A 64 -21.63 -8.93 -26.57
N VAL A 65 -20.59 -8.12 -26.85
CA VAL A 65 -20.27 -6.91 -26.07
C VAL A 65 -21.08 -5.72 -26.54
N LEU A 66 -21.20 -5.53 -27.86
CA LEU A 66 -21.90 -4.38 -28.45
C LEU A 66 -23.40 -4.44 -28.24
N GLU A 67 -23.99 -5.66 -28.20
CA GLU A 67 -25.39 -5.92 -27.97
C GLU A 67 -25.79 -6.14 -26.50
N ALA A 68 -24.82 -6.12 -25.57
CA ALA A 68 -25.08 -6.28 -24.15
C ALA A 68 -25.92 -5.12 -23.58
N LEU A 69 -26.66 -5.39 -22.50
CA LEU A 69 -27.44 -4.36 -21.78
C LEU A 69 -26.62 -3.18 -21.29
N SER A 70 -25.32 -3.40 -21.04
CA SER A 70 -24.37 -2.38 -20.59
C SER A 70 -23.04 -2.49 -21.34
N PRO A 71 -22.98 -2.15 -22.65
CA PRO A 71 -21.76 -2.35 -23.46
C PRO A 71 -20.54 -1.65 -22.89
N ALA A 72 -20.69 -0.42 -22.39
CA ALA A 72 -19.58 0.34 -21.80
C ALA A 72 -18.99 -0.34 -20.56
N GLN A 73 -19.81 -0.98 -19.72
CA GLN A 73 -19.33 -1.73 -18.56
C GLN A 73 -18.58 -3.00 -18.99
N MET A 74 -19.04 -3.66 -20.05
CA MET A 74 -18.35 -4.82 -20.63
C MET A 74 -16.97 -4.44 -21.16
N VAL A 75 -16.84 -3.31 -21.85
CA VAL A 75 -15.54 -2.80 -22.31
C VAL A 75 -14.59 -2.53 -21.12
N VAL A 76 -15.08 -1.87 -20.07
CA VAL A 76 -14.26 -1.61 -18.85
C VAL A 76 -13.83 -2.93 -18.18
N LYS A 77 -14.73 -3.92 -18.12
CA LYS A 77 -14.41 -5.26 -17.61
C LYS A 77 -13.31 -5.94 -18.43
N ILE A 78 -13.39 -5.90 -19.77
CA ILE A 78 -12.36 -6.45 -20.65
C ILE A 78 -11.02 -5.76 -20.44
N VAL A 79 -11.01 -4.42 -20.31
CA VAL A 79 -9.79 -3.66 -20.03
C VAL A 79 -9.21 -4.08 -18.69
N ASN A 80 -10.02 -4.25 -17.65
CA ASN A 80 -9.56 -4.71 -16.34
C ASN A 80 -8.92 -6.10 -16.43
N GLU A 81 -9.56 -7.05 -17.09
CA GLU A 81 -9.05 -8.41 -17.27
C GLU A 81 -7.70 -8.42 -18.03
N GLU A 82 -7.57 -7.62 -19.07
CA GLU A 82 -6.31 -7.51 -19.83
C GLU A 82 -5.21 -6.80 -19.03
N LEU A 83 -5.54 -5.81 -18.19
CA LEU A 83 -4.59 -5.20 -17.26
C LEU A 83 -4.09 -6.22 -16.23
N VAL A 84 -5.00 -6.99 -15.62
CA VAL A 84 -4.65 -8.05 -14.66
C VAL A 84 -3.73 -9.07 -15.31
N LYS A 85 -4.07 -9.54 -16.52
CA LYS A 85 -3.23 -10.48 -17.29
C LYS A 85 -1.84 -9.90 -17.59
N LEU A 86 -1.77 -8.63 -17.99
CA LEU A 86 -0.53 -7.94 -18.29
C LEU A 86 0.39 -7.86 -17.06
N MET A 87 -0.17 -7.67 -15.87
CA MET A 87 0.57 -7.59 -14.60
C MET A 87 0.89 -8.94 -13.96
N GLY A 88 0.35 -10.07 -14.49
CA GLY A 88 0.74 -11.40 -14.04
C GLY A 88 -0.37 -12.27 -13.45
N SER A 89 -1.63 -11.86 -13.56
CA SER A 89 -2.86 -12.57 -13.16
C SER A 89 -3.02 -12.80 -11.65
N GLU A 90 -1.98 -13.27 -10.96
CA GLU A 90 -2.03 -13.66 -9.55
C GLU A 90 -0.86 -13.09 -8.75
N ASN A 91 -1.07 -12.91 -7.45
CA ASN A 91 0.01 -12.58 -6.53
C ASN A 91 1.02 -13.71 -6.42
N GLN A 92 2.29 -13.39 -6.57
CA GLN A 92 3.39 -14.32 -6.40
C GLN A 92 4.12 -14.03 -5.08
N ARG A 93 4.09 -14.99 -4.16
CA ARG A 93 4.76 -14.87 -2.86
C ARG A 93 6.27 -14.98 -3.00
N LEU A 94 6.98 -14.56 -1.95
CA LEU A 94 8.42 -14.78 -1.85
C LEU A 94 8.72 -16.28 -1.85
N THR A 95 9.70 -16.70 -2.65
CA THR A 95 10.13 -18.09 -2.69
C THR A 95 10.99 -18.37 -1.46
N ILE A 96 10.49 -19.23 -0.57
CA ILE A 96 11.24 -19.72 0.59
C ILE A 96 11.65 -21.13 0.27
N GLY A 97 12.96 -21.37 0.23
CA GLY A 97 13.52 -22.69 -0.06
C GLY A 97 13.27 -23.70 1.06
N SER A 98 13.47 -24.97 0.76
CA SER A 98 13.42 -26.05 1.76
C SER A 98 14.61 -26.05 2.71
N LYS A 99 15.74 -25.44 2.32
CA LYS A 99 16.92 -25.26 3.17
C LYS A 99 16.70 -24.12 4.16
N SER A 100 17.10 -24.30 5.41
CA SER A 100 17.10 -23.25 6.44
C SER A 100 18.54 -22.87 6.81
N PRO A 101 18.90 -21.58 6.81
CA PRO A 101 18.08 -20.43 6.42
C PRO A 101 17.85 -20.35 4.91
N SER A 102 16.69 -19.83 4.49
CA SER A 102 16.49 -19.40 3.10
C SER A 102 17.17 -18.05 2.87
N VAL A 103 17.81 -17.89 1.71
CA VAL A 103 18.53 -16.66 1.35
C VAL A 103 17.72 -15.87 0.31
N VAL A 104 17.49 -14.60 0.57
CA VAL A 104 16.91 -13.62 -0.34
C VAL A 104 17.99 -12.61 -0.69
N MET A 105 18.39 -12.58 -1.95
CA MET A 105 19.38 -11.64 -2.46
C MET A 105 18.72 -10.44 -3.08
N LEU A 106 18.94 -9.24 -2.54
CA LEU A 106 18.39 -7.98 -3.07
C LEU A 106 19.37 -7.41 -4.07
N VAL A 107 18.95 -7.23 -5.32
CA VAL A 107 19.77 -6.68 -6.40
C VAL A 107 19.10 -5.44 -7.02
N GLY A 108 19.86 -4.60 -7.71
CA GLY A 108 19.33 -3.40 -8.38
C GLY A 108 20.27 -2.22 -8.34
N LEU A 109 19.92 -1.16 -9.07
CA LEU A 109 20.75 0.06 -9.18
C LEU A 109 20.83 0.83 -7.85
N GLN A 110 21.80 1.73 -7.77
CA GLN A 110 21.93 2.66 -6.65
C GLN A 110 20.69 3.56 -6.57
N GLY A 111 20.20 3.82 -5.36
CA GLY A 111 19.03 4.68 -5.16
C GLY A 111 17.68 3.98 -5.42
N ALA A 112 17.65 2.73 -5.89
CA ALA A 112 16.43 1.96 -6.08
C ALA A 112 15.71 1.59 -4.76
N GLY A 113 16.35 1.79 -3.61
CA GLY A 113 15.73 1.56 -2.30
C GLY A 113 15.95 0.16 -1.72
N LYS A 114 16.99 -0.59 -2.15
CA LYS A 114 17.31 -1.94 -1.67
C LYS A 114 17.35 -2.04 -0.14
N THR A 115 18.22 -1.27 0.48
CA THR A 115 18.43 -1.26 1.94
C THR A 115 17.13 -1.04 2.72
N THR A 116 16.40 0.03 2.39
CA THR A 116 15.17 0.39 3.11
C THR A 116 14.06 -0.62 2.86
N ASN A 117 13.83 -0.99 1.60
CA ASN A 117 12.72 -1.90 1.28
C ASN A 117 13.05 -3.36 1.59
N GLY A 118 14.32 -3.75 1.59
CA GLY A 118 14.77 -5.04 2.12
C GLY A 118 14.48 -5.18 3.60
N ALA A 119 14.75 -4.13 4.39
CA ALA A 119 14.41 -4.11 5.80
C ALA A 119 12.90 -4.11 6.06
N LYS A 120 12.11 -3.35 5.26
CA LYS A 120 10.63 -3.41 5.31
C LYS A 120 10.11 -4.82 5.02
N LEU A 121 10.68 -5.48 4.00
CA LEU A 121 10.31 -6.84 3.63
C LEU A 121 10.65 -7.83 4.74
N ALA A 122 11.80 -7.69 5.37
CA ALA A 122 12.19 -8.49 6.53
C ALA A 122 11.20 -8.29 7.70
N ALA A 123 10.78 -7.05 7.97
CA ALA A 123 9.76 -6.76 8.98
C ALA A 123 8.39 -7.36 8.64
N TYR A 124 8.01 -7.31 7.36
CA TYR A 124 6.79 -7.95 6.87
C TYR A 124 6.84 -9.47 7.08
N MET A 125 7.97 -10.12 6.77
CA MET A 125 8.16 -11.55 6.98
C MET A 125 8.19 -11.92 8.47
N ARG A 126 8.74 -11.05 9.34
CA ARG A 126 8.70 -11.24 10.80
C ARG A 126 7.26 -11.26 11.34
N LYS A 127 6.39 -10.38 10.84
CA LYS A 127 4.96 -10.40 11.19
C LYS A 127 4.27 -11.72 10.80
N GLN A 128 4.82 -12.44 9.81
CA GLN A 128 4.36 -13.77 9.40
C GLN A 128 5.04 -14.93 10.17
N GLY A 129 5.73 -14.64 11.26
CA GLY A 129 6.35 -15.63 12.13
C GLY A 129 7.73 -16.10 11.68
N LYS A 130 8.35 -15.43 10.68
CA LYS A 130 9.74 -15.70 10.30
C LYS A 130 10.74 -15.00 11.21
N ARG A 131 11.96 -15.50 11.24
CA ARG A 131 13.10 -14.94 12.01
C ARG A 131 14.16 -14.41 11.05
N PRO A 132 13.95 -13.22 10.45
CA PRO A 132 14.88 -12.68 9.46
C PRO A 132 16.19 -12.18 10.09
N LEU A 133 17.27 -12.26 9.30
CA LEU A 133 18.54 -11.60 9.50
C LEU A 133 18.82 -10.70 8.30
N LEU A 134 19.25 -9.47 8.54
CA LEU A 134 19.74 -8.57 7.49
C LEU A 134 21.26 -8.70 7.41
N ALA A 135 21.84 -8.79 6.22
CA ALA A 135 23.29 -8.84 6.01
C ALA A 135 23.76 -7.68 5.13
N ALA A 136 24.71 -6.90 5.65
CA ALA A 136 25.26 -5.71 4.98
C ALA A 136 26.37 -6.12 3.99
N CYS A 137 26.01 -6.37 2.73
CA CYS A 137 26.95 -6.66 1.65
C CYS A 137 27.30 -5.43 0.78
N ASP A 138 26.66 -4.25 0.98
CA ASP A 138 27.06 -2.99 0.35
C ASP A 138 28.22 -2.34 1.12
N ILE A 139 29.43 -2.77 0.81
CA ILE A 139 30.66 -2.31 1.48
C ILE A 139 31.22 -1.00 0.89
N TYR A 140 30.78 -0.61 -0.30
CA TYR A 140 31.33 0.54 -1.02
C TYR A 140 30.82 1.88 -0.49
N ARG A 141 29.73 1.84 0.26
CA ARG A 141 29.13 3.01 0.89
C ARG A 141 29.15 2.85 2.41
N PRO A 142 30.12 3.47 3.13
CA PRO A 142 30.23 3.34 4.59
C PRO A 142 28.92 3.71 5.32
N ALA A 143 28.15 4.66 4.77
CA ALA A 143 26.86 5.05 5.31
C ALA A 143 25.80 3.97 5.15
N ALA A 144 25.91 3.04 4.17
CA ALA A 144 24.91 2.00 3.94
C ALA A 144 24.87 0.97 5.08
N ILE A 145 26.02 0.56 5.58
CA ILE A 145 26.12 -0.36 6.74
C ILE A 145 25.42 0.26 7.96
N LYS A 146 25.76 1.52 8.30
CA LYS A 146 25.12 2.25 9.40
C LYS A 146 23.63 2.47 9.19
N GLN A 147 23.22 2.72 7.94
CA GLN A 147 21.83 2.86 7.59
C GLN A 147 21.07 1.56 7.84
N LEU A 148 21.61 0.41 7.40
CA LEU A 148 21.02 -0.90 7.62
C LEU A 148 20.92 -1.24 9.12
N GLU A 149 21.98 -0.96 9.90
CA GLU A 149 21.97 -1.14 11.35
C GLU A 149 20.91 -0.26 12.04
N THR A 150 20.78 1.00 11.63
CA THR A 150 19.78 1.92 12.18
C THR A 150 18.37 1.44 11.90
N VAL A 151 18.09 1.04 10.65
CA VAL A 151 16.76 0.55 10.25
C VAL A 151 16.47 -0.82 10.89
N GLY A 152 17.47 -1.70 10.97
CA GLY A 152 17.35 -2.99 11.66
C GLY A 152 17.00 -2.82 13.14
N LYS A 153 17.67 -1.88 13.83
CA LYS A 153 17.36 -1.55 15.22
C LYS A 153 15.95 -0.98 15.41
N GLN A 154 15.51 -0.09 14.51
CA GLN A 154 14.14 0.46 14.54
C GLN A 154 13.07 -0.62 14.35
N LEU A 155 13.38 -1.63 13.54
CA LEU A 155 12.48 -2.75 13.24
C LEU A 155 12.68 -3.95 14.18
N ASP A 156 13.61 -3.89 15.13
CA ASP A 156 14.00 -5.00 16.01
C ASP A 156 14.37 -6.27 15.20
N ILE A 157 15.18 -6.09 14.15
CA ILE A 157 15.71 -7.16 13.30
C ILE A 157 17.22 -7.15 13.41
N PRO A 158 17.87 -8.31 13.69
CA PRO A 158 19.32 -8.39 13.79
C PRO A 158 19.96 -8.08 12.44
N VAL A 159 21.12 -7.39 12.50
CA VAL A 159 21.94 -7.05 11.33
C VAL A 159 23.32 -7.68 11.49
N PHE A 160 23.73 -8.42 10.48
CA PHE A 160 25.08 -8.99 10.37
C PHE A 160 25.94 -8.12 9.46
N GLN A 161 27.16 -7.80 9.92
CA GLN A 161 28.13 -7.03 9.14
C GLN A 161 29.56 -7.47 9.48
N MET A 162 30.46 -7.29 8.55
CA MET A 162 31.91 -7.56 8.72
C MET A 162 32.78 -6.39 8.20
N GLY A 163 32.25 -5.16 8.32
CA GLY A 163 32.91 -3.97 7.79
C GLY A 163 33.08 -4.01 6.27
N THR A 164 34.27 -3.71 5.78
CA THR A 164 34.60 -3.63 4.35
C THR A 164 35.25 -4.91 3.81
N THR A 165 34.96 -6.05 4.40
CA THR A 165 35.40 -7.36 3.93
C THR A 165 34.71 -7.70 2.58
N ASN A 166 35.28 -8.66 1.82
CA ASN A 166 34.70 -9.10 0.55
C ASN A 166 33.21 -9.49 0.69
N PRO A 167 32.32 -8.97 -0.15
CA PRO A 167 30.86 -9.23 -0.06
C PRO A 167 30.48 -10.71 -0.13
N VAL A 168 31.24 -11.53 -0.86
CA VAL A 168 31.03 -12.99 -0.93
C VAL A 168 31.28 -13.64 0.43
N ASP A 169 32.34 -13.23 1.13
CA ASP A 169 32.66 -13.75 2.46
C ASP A 169 31.64 -13.31 3.49
N ILE A 170 31.17 -12.04 3.40
CA ILE A 170 30.08 -11.54 4.25
C ILE A 170 28.82 -12.37 4.05
N ALA A 171 28.44 -12.66 2.80
CA ALA A 171 27.25 -13.43 2.50
C ALA A 171 27.34 -14.88 3.06
N LYS A 172 28.47 -15.56 2.89
CA LYS A 172 28.71 -16.88 3.48
C LYS A 172 28.65 -16.86 5.00
N ALA A 173 29.34 -15.90 5.61
CA ALA A 173 29.39 -15.77 7.06
C ALA A 173 28.02 -15.42 7.65
N ALA A 174 27.21 -14.61 6.95
CA ALA A 174 25.83 -14.29 7.35
C ALA A 174 24.93 -15.52 7.36
N VAL A 175 25.05 -16.41 6.37
CA VAL A 175 24.31 -17.69 6.32
C VAL A 175 24.72 -18.59 7.48
N GLU A 176 26.00 -18.72 7.77
CA GLU A 176 26.50 -19.51 8.91
C GLU A 176 26.09 -18.89 10.26
N HIS A 177 26.11 -17.58 10.36
CA HIS A 177 25.62 -16.86 11.55
C HIS A 177 24.13 -17.15 11.76
N ALA A 178 23.32 -17.08 10.70
CA ALA A 178 21.89 -17.35 10.76
C ALA A 178 21.60 -18.78 11.24
N LYS A 179 22.35 -19.79 10.74
CA LYS A 179 22.23 -21.18 11.21
C LYS A 179 22.49 -21.32 12.72
N LYS A 180 23.55 -20.67 13.21
CA LYS A 180 23.95 -20.73 14.62
C LYS A 180 22.95 -20.04 15.56
N HIS A 181 22.31 -18.95 15.10
CA HIS A 181 21.39 -18.15 15.91
C HIS A 181 19.92 -18.48 15.66
N GLY A 182 19.64 -19.48 14.81
CA GLY A 182 18.28 -19.93 14.56
C GLY A 182 17.44 -18.97 13.70
N ASN A 183 18.07 -18.09 12.92
CA ASN A 183 17.37 -17.34 11.89
C ASN A 183 17.00 -18.26 10.73
N ASP A 184 15.78 -18.14 10.23
CA ASP A 184 15.28 -18.99 9.14
C ASP A 184 15.27 -18.29 7.77
N LEU A 185 15.56 -16.99 7.76
CA LEU A 185 15.55 -16.17 6.56
C LEU A 185 16.69 -15.14 6.60
N VAL A 186 17.48 -15.04 5.53
CA VAL A 186 18.58 -14.07 5.41
C VAL A 186 18.33 -13.17 4.22
N PHE A 187 18.34 -11.86 4.43
CA PHE A 187 18.29 -10.85 3.39
C PHE A 187 19.68 -10.27 3.16
N LEU A 188 20.22 -10.46 1.95
CA LEU A 188 21.49 -9.88 1.55
C LEU A 188 21.25 -8.54 0.90
N ASP A 189 21.62 -7.44 1.58
CA ASP A 189 21.59 -6.08 1.01
C ASP A 189 22.86 -5.86 0.22
N THR A 190 22.81 -6.09 -1.10
CA THR A 190 23.99 -6.02 -1.98
C THR A 190 24.25 -4.60 -2.47
N ALA A 191 25.46 -4.36 -2.92
CA ALA A 191 25.83 -3.11 -3.55
C ALA A 191 24.95 -2.76 -4.75
N GLY A 192 24.81 -1.47 -5.02
CA GLY A 192 24.24 -0.94 -6.25
C GLY A 192 25.12 0.15 -6.79
N ARG A 193 25.31 0.19 -8.09
CA ARG A 193 26.00 1.25 -8.80
C ARG A 193 25.01 2.10 -9.62
N LEU A 194 25.44 3.27 -10.04
CA LEU A 194 24.61 4.18 -10.84
C LEU A 194 24.26 3.59 -12.20
N HIS A 195 25.16 2.77 -12.74
CA HIS A 195 25.00 2.09 -14.01
C HIS A 195 25.32 0.61 -13.86
N ILE A 196 24.79 -0.20 -14.75
CA ILE A 196 25.11 -1.61 -14.87
C ILE A 196 26.51 -1.70 -15.47
N ASP A 197 27.43 -2.26 -14.73
CA ASP A 197 28.78 -2.55 -15.18
C ASP A 197 29.15 -4.02 -14.90
N GLU A 198 30.16 -4.52 -15.58
CA GLU A 198 30.58 -5.91 -15.53
C GLU A 198 31.08 -6.30 -14.13
N GLN A 199 31.78 -5.39 -13.44
CA GLN A 199 32.29 -5.65 -12.07
C GLN A 199 31.15 -5.87 -11.07
N LEU A 200 30.08 -5.08 -11.15
CA LEU A 200 28.89 -5.29 -10.31
C LEU A 200 28.25 -6.64 -10.61
N MET A 201 28.10 -6.96 -11.91
CA MET A 201 27.47 -8.22 -12.29
C MET A 201 28.30 -9.43 -11.88
N ASP A 202 29.61 -9.37 -11.97
CA ASP A 202 30.51 -10.45 -11.52
C ASP A 202 30.46 -10.62 -10.01
N GLU A 203 30.47 -9.52 -9.25
CA GLU A 203 30.31 -9.59 -7.79
C GLU A 203 28.98 -10.27 -7.41
N LEU A 204 27.88 -9.88 -8.05
CA LEU A 204 26.57 -10.45 -7.78
C LEU A 204 26.49 -11.93 -8.20
N ARG A 205 27.10 -12.33 -9.32
CA ARG A 205 27.23 -13.73 -9.73
C ARG A 205 28.02 -14.54 -8.68
N ASN A 206 29.13 -14.01 -8.21
CA ASN A 206 29.96 -14.68 -7.19
C ASN A 206 29.22 -14.85 -5.87
N ILE A 207 28.43 -13.84 -5.43
CA ILE A 207 27.56 -13.96 -4.25
C ILE A 207 26.50 -15.03 -4.49
N LYS A 208 25.81 -15.00 -5.64
CA LYS A 208 24.79 -16.00 -6.01
C LYS A 208 25.33 -17.41 -5.96
N GLU A 209 26.49 -17.67 -6.59
CA GLU A 209 27.14 -19.00 -6.59
C GLU A 209 27.54 -19.45 -5.18
N ALA A 210 27.99 -18.52 -4.34
CA ALA A 210 28.49 -18.81 -3.02
C ALA A 210 27.41 -19.22 -2.01
N VAL A 211 26.18 -18.71 -2.15
CA VAL A 211 25.10 -18.90 -1.14
C VAL A 211 23.85 -19.54 -1.70
N ASP A 212 23.75 -19.78 -3.01
CA ASP A 212 22.61 -20.41 -3.69
C ASP A 212 21.26 -19.83 -3.21
N PRO A 213 20.98 -18.54 -3.50
CA PRO A 213 19.80 -17.89 -2.95
C PRO A 213 18.50 -18.50 -3.48
N ALA A 214 17.53 -18.72 -2.59
CA ALA A 214 16.20 -19.20 -2.94
C ALA A 214 15.41 -18.14 -3.73
N GLU A 215 15.75 -16.87 -3.52
CA GLU A 215 15.11 -15.73 -4.18
C GLU A 215 16.17 -14.70 -4.57
N ILE A 216 16.16 -14.26 -5.83
CA ILE A 216 16.88 -13.09 -6.30
C ILE A 216 15.84 -12.02 -6.63
N LEU A 217 15.67 -11.06 -5.70
CA LEU A 217 14.65 -10.04 -5.79
C LEU A 217 15.25 -8.75 -6.34
N LEU A 218 14.86 -8.40 -7.54
CA LEU A 218 15.27 -7.14 -8.17
C LEU A 218 14.45 -5.98 -7.60
N VAL A 219 15.13 -5.02 -7.01
CA VAL A 219 14.53 -3.79 -6.48
C VAL A 219 14.68 -2.68 -7.51
N VAL A 220 13.56 -2.12 -7.95
CA VAL A 220 13.49 -1.13 -9.03
C VAL A 220 12.69 0.08 -8.59
N ASP A 221 13.18 1.27 -8.91
CA ASP A 221 12.48 2.53 -8.72
C ASP A 221 11.42 2.71 -9.82
N ALA A 222 10.15 2.72 -9.44
CA ALA A 222 9.04 2.86 -10.39
C ALA A 222 9.05 4.21 -11.13
N MET A 223 9.66 5.24 -10.56
CA MET A 223 9.73 6.57 -11.16
C MET A 223 10.69 6.65 -12.35
N THR A 224 11.58 5.68 -12.54
CA THR A 224 12.57 5.69 -13.64
C THR A 224 11.98 5.23 -14.98
N GLY A 225 10.69 4.90 -15.04
CA GLY A 225 9.98 4.60 -16.28
C GLY A 225 10.63 3.47 -17.10
N GLN A 226 10.99 3.76 -18.36
CA GLN A 226 11.58 2.76 -19.26
C GLN A 226 12.98 2.28 -18.82
N ASP A 227 13.75 3.10 -18.09
CA ASP A 227 15.05 2.67 -17.55
C ASP A 227 14.90 1.56 -16.52
N ALA A 228 13.79 1.53 -15.79
CA ALA A 228 13.44 0.41 -14.91
C ALA A 228 13.33 -0.90 -15.67
N VAL A 229 12.74 -0.87 -16.88
CA VAL A 229 12.56 -2.05 -17.73
C VAL A 229 13.92 -2.51 -18.31
N ASN A 230 14.74 -1.56 -18.75
CA ASN A 230 16.08 -1.86 -19.26
C ASN A 230 16.96 -2.48 -18.18
N ALA A 231 16.93 -1.93 -16.97
CA ALA A 231 17.64 -2.50 -15.83
C ALA A 231 17.12 -3.91 -15.51
N ALA A 232 15.80 -4.10 -15.49
CA ALA A 232 15.20 -5.40 -15.18
C ALA A 232 15.64 -6.49 -16.15
N ASN A 233 15.68 -6.19 -17.46
CA ASN A 233 16.16 -7.13 -18.46
C ASN A 233 17.64 -7.50 -18.25
N ALA A 234 18.50 -6.51 -18.02
CA ALA A 234 19.94 -6.76 -17.85
C ALA A 234 20.26 -7.55 -16.56
N PHE A 235 19.59 -7.24 -15.44
CA PHE A 235 19.73 -8.02 -14.21
C PHE A 235 19.19 -9.44 -14.36
N ASP A 236 18.10 -9.63 -15.10
CA ASP A 236 17.55 -10.95 -15.35
C ASP A 236 18.46 -11.81 -16.23
N GLU A 237 19.00 -11.24 -17.29
CA GLU A 237 19.96 -11.91 -18.18
C GLU A 237 21.22 -12.35 -17.42
N ALA A 238 21.74 -11.48 -16.55
CA ALA A 238 22.97 -11.76 -15.81
C ALA A 238 22.80 -12.72 -14.64
N LEU A 239 21.67 -12.65 -13.91
CA LEU A 239 21.48 -13.32 -12.62
C LEU A 239 20.32 -14.31 -12.60
N GLY A 240 19.39 -14.26 -13.55
CA GLY A 240 18.16 -15.03 -13.48
C GLY A 240 17.27 -14.58 -12.32
N VAL A 241 16.82 -13.35 -12.36
CA VAL A 241 15.92 -12.76 -11.35
C VAL A 241 14.68 -13.63 -11.16
N THR A 242 14.24 -13.82 -9.91
CA THR A 242 13.07 -14.65 -9.58
C THR A 242 11.82 -13.83 -9.32
N GLY A 243 11.99 -12.54 -9.02
CA GLY A 243 10.90 -11.60 -8.80
C GLY A 243 11.37 -10.17 -8.74
N VAL A 244 10.42 -9.26 -8.81
CA VAL A 244 10.65 -7.81 -8.81
C VAL A 244 9.93 -7.17 -7.64
N MET A 245 10.57 -6.19 -7.02
CA MET A 245 10.00 -5.30 -6.03
C MET A 245 10.05 -3.87 -6.57
N LEU A 246 8.90 -3.24 -6.75
CA LEU A 246 8.80 -1.85 -7.15
C LEU A 246 8.82 -0.94 -5.93
N THR A 247 9.61 0.10 -5.98
CA THR A 247 9.73 1.11 -4.93
C THR A 247 9.24 2.47 -5.40
N LYS A 248 9.00 3.38 -4.47
CA LYS A 248 8.57 4.76 -4.72
C LYS A 248 7.28 4.87 -5.55
N LEU A 249 6.41 3.88 -5.45
CA LEU A 249 5.17 3.87 -6.20
C LEU A 249 4.22 5.01 -5.77
N ASP A 250 4.35 5.49 -4.54
CA ASP A 250 3.66 6.68 -4.01
C ASP A 250 4.01 7.98 -4.76
N GLY A 251 5.25 8.09 -5.27
CA GLY A 251 5.70 9.19 -6.12
C GLY A 251 5.41 8.99 -7.61
N ASP A 252 5.10 7.76 -8.04
CA ASP A 252 4.84 7.42 -9.44
C ASP A 252 3.37 7.63 -9.82
N ALA A 253 3.07 8.82 -10.33
CA ALA A 253 1.74 9.11 -10.88
C ALA A 253 1.46 8.42 -12.23
N ARG A 254 2.49 7.88 -12.89
CA ARG A 254 2.40 7.29 -14.24
C ARG A 254 2.16 5.78 -14.21
N GLY A 255 2.93 5.04 -13.40
CA GLY A 255 2.78 3.59 -13.21
C GLY A 255 3.21 2.69 -14.37
N GLY A 256 3.87 3.24 -15.38
CA GLY A 256 4.23 2.49 -16.59
C GLY A 256 5.23 1.37 -16.36
N ALA A 257 6.14 1.55 -15.40
CA ALA A 257 7.09 0.51 -15.02
C ALA A 257 6.40 -0.78 -14.57
N ALA A 258 5.36 -0.67 -13.74
CA ALA A 258 4.60 -1.83 -13.27
C ALA A 258 3.98 -2.65 -14.41
N LEU A 259 3.45 -1.95 -15.44
CA LEU A 259 2.85 -2.60 -16.60
C LEU A 259 3.89 -3.19 -17.56
N SER A 260 5.08 -2.59 -17.65
CA SER A 260 6.09 -2.95 -18.64
C SER A 260 7.06 -4.03 -18.17
N ILE A 261 7.45 -4.06 -16.89
CA ILE A 261 8.47 -4.98 -16.37
C ILE A 261 8.04 -6.42 -16.54
N LYS A 262 6.83 -6.78 -16.10
CA LYS A 262 6.32 -8.16 -16.24
C LYS A 262 6.23 -8.57 -17.70
N ALA A 263 5.73 -7.69 -18.56
CA ALA A 263 5.58 -7.97 -19.99
C ALA A 263 6.94 -8.13 -20.69
N SER A 264 7.97 -7.41 -20.25
CA SER A 264 9.32 -7.45 -20.86
C SER A 264 10.16 -8.61 -20.35
N THR A 265 10.20 -8.83 -19.04
CA THR A 265 11.06 -9.84 -18.40
C THR A 265 10.39 -11.19 -18.18
N GLY A 266 9.07 -11.24 -18.21
CA GLY A 266 8.31 -12.42 -17.76
C GLY A 266 8.33 -12.64 -16.25
N LYS A 267 9.07 -11.81 -15.46
CA LYS A 267 9.23 -11.99 -14.02
C LYS A 267 8.08 -11.36 -13.24
N PRO A 268 7.60 -12.03 -12.17
CA PRO A 268 6.50 -11.50 -11.38
C PRO A 268 6.94 -10.30 -10.52
N ILE A 269 6.06 -9.31 -10.43
CA ILE A 269 6.17 -8.31 -9.38
C ILE A 269 5.61 -8.94 -8.11
N LYS A 270 6.39 -8.99 -7.04
CA LYS A 270 6.01 -9.65 -5.78
C LYS A 270 5.60 -8.66 -4.70
N PHE A 271 6.29 -7.52 -4.62
CA PHE A 271 6.06 -6.48 -3.61
C PHE A 271 6.14 -5.09 -4.20
N ILE A 272 5.50 -4.14 -3.51
CA ILE A 272 5.55 -2.72 -3.80
C ILE A 272 5.84 -1.92 -2.54
N GLY A 273 6.73 -0.94 -2.65
CA GLY A 273 6.95 0.08 -1.65
C GLY A 273 6.06 1.29 -1.95
N VAL A 274 5.16 1.59 -1.04
CA VAL A 274 4.09 2.60 -1.21
C VAL A 274 4.30 3.85 -0.34
N GLY A 275 5.53 4.10 0.10
CA GLY A 275 5.89 5.28 0.88
C GLY A 275 7.20 5.12 1.63
N GLU A 276 7.57 6.14 2.41
CA GLU A 276 8.86 6.19 3.11
C GLU A 276 8.86 5.45 4.47
N LYS A 277 7.71 5.35 5.14
CA LYS A 277 7.60 4.72 6.46
C LYS A 277 7.94 3.23 6.39
N LEU A 278 8.49 2.70 7.49
CA LEU A 278 9.00 1.32 7.56
C LEU A 278 7.92 0.23 7.48
N ASP A 279 6.67 0.57 7.63
CA ASP A 279 5.51 -0.30 7.49
C ASP A 279 4.84 -0.22 6.10
N GLN A 280 5.28 0.72 5.25
CA GLN A 280 4.71 0.96 3.93
C GLN A 280 5.32 0.04 2.86
N ILE A 281 4.99 -1.23 2.94
CA ILE A 281 5.25 -2.27 1.95
C ILE A 281 3.99 -3.13 1.81
N GLU A 282 3.65 -3.48 0.58
CA GLU A 282 2.47 -4.31 0.28
C GLU A 282 2.86 -5.44 -0.69
N PRO A 283 2.25 -6.64 -0.59
CA PRO A 283 2.29 -7.62 -1.66
C PRO A 283 1.63 -7.06 -2.92
N PHE A 284 2.14 -7.43 -4.08
CA PHE A 284 1.59 -6.98 -5.35
C PHE A 284 0.41 -7.86 -5.77
N TYR A 285 -0.78 -7.29 -5.82
CA TYR A 285 -1.99 -7.95 -6.31
C TYR A 285 -2.41 -7.35 -7.65
N PRO A 286 -2.25 -8.06 -8.78
CA PRO A 286 -2.57 -7.55 -10.12
C PRO A 286 -4.00 -7.03 -10.26
N ASP A 287 -4.97 -7.72 -9.70
CA ASP A 287 -6.40 -7.37 -9.72
C ASP A 287 -6.68 -6.04 -8.99
N ARG A 288 -6.07 -5.85 -7.81
CA ARG A 288 -6.20 -4.60 -7.06
C ARG A 288 -5.53 -3.43 -7.77
N MET A 289 -4.34 -3.69 -8.37
CA MET A 289 -3.64 -2.67 -9.15
C MET A 289 -4.44 -2.27 -10.40
N ALA A 290 -5.02 -3.22 -11.13
CA ALA A 290 -5.90 -2.92 -12.25
C ALA A 290 -7.10 -2.07 -11.81
N SER A 291 -7.73 -2.41 -10.69
CA SER A 291 -8.84 -1.63 -10.12
C SER A 291 -8.43 -0.21 -9.74
N ARG A 292 -7.25 -0.03 -9.13
CA ARG A 292 -6.68 1.30 -8.81
C ARG A 292 -6.43 2.11 -10.08
N ILE A 293 -5.81 1.51 -11.11
CA ILE A 293 -5.54 2.14 -12.42
C ILE A 293 -6.84 2.57 -13.11
N LEU A 294 -7.93 1.81 -12.98
CA LEU A 294 -9.22 2.15 -13.56
C LEU A 294 -10.07 3.11 -12.71
N GLY A 295 -9.56 3.59 -11.59
CA GLY A 295 -10.30 4.47 -10.66
C GLY A 295 -11.49 3.77 -9.99
N MET A 296 -11.48 2.43 -9.91
CA MET A 296 -12.54 1.63 -9.30
C MET A 296 -12.34 1.44 -7.78
N GLY A 297 -11.25 1.97 -7.23
CA GLY A 297 -10.87 1.82 -5.83
C GLY A 297 -10.24 0.46 -5.51
N ASP A 298 -9.90 0.27 -4.25
CA ASP A 298 -9.30 -0.97 -3.74
C ASP A 298 -9.89 -1.34 -2.38
N VAL A 299 -11.11 -1.82 -2.42
CA VAL A 299 -11.87 -2.17 -1.20
C VAL A 299 -11.23 -3.31 -0.42
N LEU A 300 -10.59 -4.28 -1.11
CA LEU A 300 -9.97 -5.42 -0.45
C LEU A 300 -8.76 -5.01 0.39
N THR A 301 -7.88 -4.17 -0.15
CA THR A 301 -6.77 -3.62 0.63
C THR A 301 -7.25 -2.77 1.80
N LEU A 302 -8.35 -2.03 1.63
CA LEU A 302 -8.96 -1.26 2.72
C LEU A 302 -9.47 -2.18 3.84
N ILE A 303 -10.15 -3.27 3.49
CA ILE A 303 -10.62 -4.27 4.46
C ILE A 303 -9.44 -4.91 5.19
N GLU A 304 -8.40 -5.34 4.48
CA GLU A 304 -7.21 -5.95 5.10
C GLU A 304 -6.48 -4.98 6.04
N LYS A 305 -6.35 -3.71 5.66
CA LYS A 305 -5.77 -2.67 6.55
C LYS A 305 -6.65 -2.44 7.78
N ALA A 306 -7.97 -2.45 7.61
CA ALA A 306 -8.90 -2.36 8.72
C ALA A 306 -8.78 -3.58 9.65
N GLU A 307 -8.74 -4.80 9.12
CA GLU A 307 -8.58 -6.04 9.91
C GLU A 307 -7.25 -6.06 10.68
N GLN A 308 -6.15 -5.64 10.06
CA GLN A 308 -4.85 -5.56 10.74
C GLN A 308 -4.82 -4.53 11.88
N SER A 309 -5.64 -3.50 11.79
CA SER A 309 -5.77 -2.44 12.81
C SER A 309 -6.84 -2.76 13.85
N PHE A 310 -7.65 -3.80 13.61
CA PHE A 310 -8.83 -4.12 14.38
C PHE A 310 -8.49 -5.17 15.44
N ASP A 311 -8.39 -4.75 16.71
CA ASP A 311 -8.35 -5.65 17.85
C ASP A 311 -9.79 -6.01 18.23
N GLU A 312 -10.20 -7.24 17.91
CA GLU A 312 -11.57 -7.73 18.13
C GLU A 312 -12.00 -7.61 19.61
N LYS A 313 -11.08 -7.79 20.55
CA LYS A 313 -11.35 -7.59 21.98
C LYS A 313 -11.64 -6.14 22.31
N LYS A 314 -10.84 -5.22 21.75
CA LYS A 314 -11.05 -3.78 21.94
C LYS A 314 -12.34 -3.28 21.30
N ALA A 315 -12.72 -3.86 20.16
CA ALA A 315 -13.99 -3.53 19.52
C ALA A 315 -15.21 -3.97 20.34
N LEU A 316 -15.15 -5.16 20.93
CA LEU A 316 -16.18 -5.66 21.85
C LEU A 316 -16.28 -4.78 23.11
N GLU A 317 -15.16 -4.47 23.75
CA GLU A 317 -15.09 -3.57 24.91
C GLU A 317 -15.65 -2.17 24.58
N MET A 318 -15.31 -1.66 23.38
CA MET A 318 -15.82 -0.38 22.91
C MET A 318 -17.34 -0.42 22.68
N ALA A 319 -17.85 -1.49 22.07
CA ALA A 319 -19.28 -1.68 21.89
C ALA A 319 -20.05 -1.75 23.22
N GLU A 320 -19.47 -2.40 24.25
CA GLU A 320 -20.02 -2.43 25.59
C GLU A 320 -19.98 -1.07 26.29
N LYS A 321 -18.87 -0.33 26.19
CA LYS A 321 -18.75 1.04 26.70
C LYS A 321 -19.76 1.99 26.04
N LEU A 322 -19.97 1.85 24.74
CA LEU A 322 -20.97 2.62 23.99
C LEU A 322 -22.40 2.30 24.45
N LYS A 323 -22.74 1.02 24.63
CA LYS A 323 -24.03 0.58 25.17
C LYS A 323 -24.26 1.10 26.60
N ALA A 324 -23.20 1.10 27.41
CA ALA A 324 -23.21 1.59 28.78
C ALA A 324 -23.15 3.13 28.90
N ASN A 325 -23.06 3.85 27.79
CA ASN A 325 -22.94 5.32 27.74
C ASN A 325 -21.68 5.83 28.47
N ARG A 326 -20.58 5.06 28.45
CA ARG A 326 -19.31 5.30 29.15
C ARG A 326 -18.17 5.66 28.19
N PHE A 327 -18.47 6.22 27.02
CA PHE A 327 -17.47 6.64 26.05
C PHE A 327 -16.74 7.89 26.57
N SER A 328 -15.43 7.76 26.82
CA SER A 328 -14.56 8.77 27.42
C SER A 328 -13.67 9.49 26.38
N LEU A 329 -13.00 10.57 26.78
CA LEU A 329 -11.97 11.22 25.96
C LEU A 329 -10.74 10.30 25.75
N SER A 330 -10.47 9.36 26.68
CA SER A 330 -9.45 8.34 26.46
C SER A 330 -9.81 7.38 25.33
N ASP A 331 -11.06 6.95 25.26
CA ASP A 331 -11.55 6.12 24.16
C ASP A 331 -11.53 6.85 22.82
N TYR A 332 -11.86 8.15 22.84
CA TYR A 332 -11.77 9.03 21.67
C TYR A 332 -10.34 9.15 21.14
N LEU A 333 -9.36 9.31 22.04
CA LEU A 333 -7.94 9.36 21.70
C LEU A 333 -7.46 8.03 21.09
N GLU A 334 -7.87 6.91 21.66
CA GLU A 334 -7.52 5.57 21.16
C GLU A 334 -8.08 5.34 19.74
N GLN A 335 -9.33 5.76 19.50
CA GLN A 335 -9.94 5.73 18.16
C GLN A 335 -9.16 6.59 17.15
N MET A 336 -8.80 7.81 17.54
CA MET A 336 -8.00 8.68 16.68
C MET A 336 -6.62 8.07 16.35
N ARG A 337 -5.96 7.45 17.34
CA ARG A 337 -4.69 6.76 17.13
C ARG A 337 -4.83 5.54 16.22
N SER A 338 -5.90 4.78 16.35
CA SER A 338 -6.22 3.65 15.48
C SER A 338 -6.42 4.11 14.03
N LEU A 339 -7.18 5.19 13.80
CA LEU A 339 -7.35 5.79 12.47
C LEU A 339 -6.02 6.28 11.88
N LYS A 340 -5.19 6.93 12.70
CA LYS A 340 -3.85 7.36 12.26
C LYS A 340 -2.93 6.18 11.94
N GLY A 341 -3.10 5.05 12.62
CA GLY A 341 -2.37 3.79 12.38
C GLY A 341 -2.76 3.08 11.07
N MET A 342 -3.94 3.38 10.50
CA MET A 342 -4.39 2.81 9.22
C MET A 342 -3.73 3.46 7.98
N GLY A 343 -2.94 4.52 8.17
CA GLY A 343 -2.26 5.25 7.09
C GLY A 343 -2.82 6.66 6.86
N ASP A 344 -2.38 7.29 5.74
CA ASP A 344 -2.89 8.61 5.37
C ASP A 344 -4.37 8.51 4.98
N LEU A 345 -5.21 9.40 5.57
CA LEU A 345 -6.64 9.44 5.28
C LEU A 345 -6.94 9.74 3.79
N ASN A 346 -6.03 10.42 3.10
CA ASN A 346 -6.14 10.61 1.66
C ASN A 346 -5.93 9.30 0.88
N ASP A 347 -5.03 8.43 1.35
CA ASP A 347 -4.81 7.11 0.75
C ASP A 347 -6.02 6.20 0.97
N ILE A 348 -6.59 6.22 2.17
CA ILE A 348 -7.83 5.49 2.51
C ILE A 348 -8.99 5.97 1.63
N ALA A 349 -9.16 7.28 1.49
CA ALA A 349 -10.21 7.85 0.65
C ALA A 349 -10.10 7.45 -0.83
N GLY A 350 -8.87 7.35 -1.34
CA GLY A 350 -8.61 6.88 -2.71
C GLY A 350 -8.90 5.39 -2.95
N MET A 351 -9.04 4.60 -1.88
CA MET A 351 -9.42 3.19 -1.97
C MET A 351 -10.94 2.98 -2.02
N ILE A 352 -11.73 4.00 -1.70
CA ILE A 352 -13.20 3.92 -1.69
C ILE A 352 -13.75 4.20 -3.09
N PRO A 353 -14.49 3.27 -3.72
CA PRO A 353 -15.09 3.50 -5.03
C PRO A 353 -16.06 4.70 -5.03
N GLY A 354 -15.91 5.60 -6.00
CA GLY A 354 -16.82 6.74 -6.16
C GLY A 354 -16.55 7.93 -5.28
N VAL A 355 -15.51 7.91 -4.43
CA VAL A 355 -15.04 9.06 -3.68
C VAL A 355 -14.02 9.82 -4.52
N ASP A 356 -14.31 11.07 -4.83
CA ASP A 356 -13.34 11.93 -5.52
C ASP A 356 -12.27 12.39 -4.52
N ALA A 357 -11.10 11.75 -4.60
CA ALA A 357 -9.94 12.08 -3.76
C ALA A 357 -9.52 13.55 -3.89
N LYS A 358 -9.86 14.21 -5.02
CA LYS A 358 -9.61 15.65 -5.21
C LYS A 358 -10.55 16.52 -4.37
N ALA A 359 -11.80 16.08 -4.14
CA ALA A 359 -12.74 16.79 -3.27
C ALA A 359 -12.28 16.75 -1.81
N LEU A 360 -11.58 15.68 -1.40
CA LEU A 360 -10.99 15.54 -0.07
C LEU A 360 -9.61 16.21 0.07
N LYS A 361 -8.84 16.38 -1.01
CA LYS A 361 -7.60 17.17 -0.99
C LYS A 361 -7.82 18.64 -0.60
N GLY A 362 -9.04 19.17 -0.76
CA GLY A 362 -9.46 20.49 -0.25
C GLY A 362 -9.69 20.50 1.26
N ALA A 363 -10.03 19.38 1.86
CA ALA A 363 -10.09 19.19 3.30
C ALA A 363 -8.70 18.69 3.76
N LYS A 364 -7.71 19.61 3.84
CA LYS A 364 -6.44 19.32 4.52
C LYS A 364 -6.80 18.77 5.89
N VAL A 365 -6.57 17.45 6.09
CA VAL A 365 -6.58 16.90 7.44
C VAL A 365 -5.49 17.67 8.18
N ASP A 366 -5.88 18.52 9.09
CA ASP A 366 -4.96 19.33 9.86
C ASP A 366 -4.21 18.41 10.84
N GLU A 367 -3.10 17.84 10.37
CA GLU A 367 -2.24 16.97 11.21
C GLU A 367 -1.76 17.69 12.47
N LYS A 368 -1.60 19.02 12.39
CA LYS A 368 -1.32 19.85 13.57
C LYS A 368 -2.52 19.89 14.51
N GLY A 369 -3.72 20.03 13.96
CA GLY A 369 -4.97 19.97 14.73
C GLY A 369 -5.16 18.64 15.45
N LEU A 370 -4.86 17.50 14.79
CA LEU A 370 -4.88 16.19 15.42
C LEU A 370 -3.84 16.05 16.53
N SER A 371 -2.63 16.57 16.32
CA SER A 371 -1.57 16.57 17.34
C SER A 371 -1.92 17.45 18.53
N HIS A 372 -2.59 18.58 18.30
CA HIS A 372 -3.11 19.46 19.37
C HIS A 372 -4.20 18.77 20.18
N ILE A 373 -5.13 18.05 19.54
CA ILE A 373 -6.18 17.27 20.24
C ILE A 373 -5.54 16.20 21.13
N GLU A 374 -4.55 15.49 20.62
CA GLU A 374 -3.81 14.48 21.40
C GLU A 374 -3.11 15.14 22.61
N ALA A 375 -2.41 16.25 22.42
CA ALA A 375 -1.74 17.01 23.49
C ALA A 375 -2.72 17.49 24.56
N ILE A 376 -3.89 18.00 24.16
CA ILE A 376 -4.96 18.44 25.06
C ILE A 376 -5.44 17.29 25.94
N ILE A 377 -5.76 16.14 25.32
CA ILE A 377 -6.28 14.98 26.08
C ILE A 377 -5.19 14.42 27.01
N LEU A 378 -3.94 14.38 26.58
CA LEU A 378 -2.83 13.92 27.42
C LEU A 378 -2.53 14.86 28.58
N ALA A 379 -2.79 16.15 28.47
CA ALA A 379 -2.64 17.13 29.55
C ALA A 379 -3.79 17.08 30.58
N MET A 380 -4.86 16.34 30.31
CA MET A 380 -5.96 16.10 31.27
C MET A 380 -5.62 14.99 32.24
N THR A 381 -6.13 15.06 33.47
CA THR A 381 -6.12 13.94 34.42
C THR A 381 -7.09 12.84 33.97
N GLN A 382 -6.95 11.63 34.49
CA GLN A 382 -7.84 10.50 34.16
C GLN A 382 -9.31 10.87 34.44
N ALA A 383 -9.60 11.46 35.62
CA ALA A 383 -10.94 11.88 35.97
C ALA A 383 -11.54 12.89 35.00
N GLU A 384 -10.73 13.80 34.45
CA GLU A 384 -11.16 14.79 33.47
C GLU A 384 -11.39 14.20 32.07
N ARG A 385 -10.69 13.10 31.75
CA ARG A 385 -10.92 12.35 30.50
C ARG A 385 -12.17 11.49 30.59
N ASP A 386 -12.44 10.93 31.78
CA ASP A 386 -13.59 10.05 32.01
C ASP A 386 -14.88 10.86 32.11
N ASP A 387 -14.83 12.03 32.76
CA ASP A 387 -15.95 12.96 32.87
C ASP A 387 -15.54 14.40 32.57
N PRO A 388 -15.63 14.84 31.31
CA PRO A 388 -15.30 16.21 30.92
C PRO A 388 -16.21 17.28 31.53
N SER A 389 -17.32 16.91 32.17
CA SER A 389 -18.24 17.89 32.79
C SER A 389 -17.63 18.57 34.03
N ILE A 390 -16.59 17.97 34.63
CA ILE A 390 -15.86 18.54 35.77
C ILE A 390 -14.92 19.69 35.39
N LEU A 391 -14.74 19.95 34.10
CA LEU A 391 -13.83 20.98 33.60
C LEU A 391 -14.39 22.37 33.89
N ASN A 392 -13.66 23.13 34.67
CA ASN A 392 -13.92 24.55 34.95
C ASN A 392 -12.81 25.44 34.33
N ALA A 393 -13.00 26.75 34.45
CA ALA A 393 -12.08 27.73 33.86
C ALA A 393 -10.61 27.57 34.33
N SER A 394 -10.39 27.21 35.61
CA SER A 394 -9.04 26.97 36.16
C SER A 394 -8.39 25.75 35.56
N ARG A 395 -9.13 24.62 35.49
CA ARG A 395 -8.66 23.37 34.89
C ARG A 395 -8.36 23.54 33.40
N THR A 396 -9.24 24.20 32.66
CA THR A 396 -9.06 24.50 31.24
C THR A 396 -7.81 25.34 30.99
N LYS A 397 -7.54 26.37 31.82
CA LYS A 397 -6.29 27.16 31.72
C LYS A 397 -5.04 26.30 31.99
N ARG A 398 -5.09 25.41 33.00
CA ARG A 398 -3.98 24.48 33.31
C ARG A 398 -3.73 23.53 32.12
N ILE A 399 -4.79 22.95 31.53
CA ILE A 399 -4.70 22.05 30.38
C ILE A 399 -4.13 22.80 29.18
N ALA A 400 -4.57 24.04 28.92
CA ALA A 400 -4.05 24.89 27.85
C ALA A 400 -2.54 25.12 27.99
N ALA A 401 -2.09 25.47 29.19
CA ALA A 401 -0.67 25.66 29.49
C ALA A 401 0.14 24.36 29.34
N GLY A 402 -0.41 23.21 29.79
CA GLY A 402 0.27 21.93 29.73
C GLY A 402 0.33 21.31 28.33
N SER A 403 -0.65 21.62 27.47
CA SER A 403 -0.71 21.12 26.09
C SER A 403 -0.07 22.05 25.05
N GLY A 404 0.30 23.27 25.44
CA GLY A 404 0.78 24.30 24.52
C GLY A 404 -0.33 24.81 23.54
N THR A 405 -1.58 24.66 23.93
CA THR A 405 -2.75 25.03 23.10
C THR A 405 -3.56 26.16 23.73
N SER A 406 -4.61 26.62 23.06
CA SER A 406 -5.49 27.67 23.57
C SER A 406 -6.74 27.10 24.25
N VAL A 407 -7.33 27.87 25.16
CA VAL A 407 -8.64 27.57 25.78
C VAL A 407 -9.73 27.41 24.71
N VAL A 408 -9.62 28.14 23.61
CA VAL A 408 -10.56 28.05 22.47
C VAL A 408 -10.53 26.67 21.82
N GLU A 409 -9.32 26.12 21.62
CA GLU A 409 -9.14 24.77 21.04
C GLU A 409 -9.71 23.69 21.97
N ILE A 410 -9.50 23.81 23.28
CA ILE A 410 -10.07 22.88 24.26
C ILE A 410 -11.60 22.92 24.20
N ASN A 411 -12.22 24.11 24.21
CA ASN A 411 -13.67 24.24 24.13
C ASN A 411 -14.21 23.68 22.79
N ARG A 412 -13.48 23.85 21.70
CA ARG A 412 -13.83 23.27 20.38
C ARG A 412 -13.80 21.75 20.43
N LEU A 413 -12.76 21.15 21.04
CA LEU A 413 -12.66 19.71 21.23
C LEU A 413 -13.85 19.18 22.05
N LEU A 414 -14.15 19.80 23.20
CA LEU A 414 -15.27 19.40 24.06
C LEU A 414 -16.61 19.48 23.33
N LYS A 415 -16.83 20.53 22.52
CA LYS A 415 -18.03 20.66 21.71
C LYS A 415 -18.15 19.55 20.66
N GLN A 416 -17.05 19.21 19.99
CA GLN A 416 -17.02 18.12 19.01
C GLN A 416 -17.26 16.75 19.68
N PHE A 417 -16.64 16.51 20.82
CA PHE A 417 -16.82 15.29 21.59
C PHE A 417 -18.28 15.11 22.06
N ASN A 418 -18.90 16.18 22.61
CA ASN A 418 -20.30 16.15 23.03
C ASN A 418 -21.26 15.92 21.85
N ALA A 419 -21.00 16.55 20.70
CA ALA A 419 -21.79 16.33 19.49
C ALA A 419 -21.71 14.87 19.02
N MET A 420 -20.52 14.28 19.05
CA MET A 420 -20.30 12.86 18.69
C MET A 420 -21.01 11.92 19.68
N GLN A 421 -20.90 12.17 20.98
CA GLN A 421 -21.66 11.40 21.99
C GLN A 421 -23.17 11.49 21.76
N GLY A 422 -23.67 12.68 21.36
CA GLY A 422 -25.09 12.87 21.02
C GLY A 422 -25.52 12.04 19.82
N MET A 423 -24.72 12.00 18.74
CA MET A 423 -24.97 11.16 17.57
C MET A 423 -24.94 9.66 17.92
N MET A 424 -23.98 9.23 18.72
CA MET A 424 -23.87 7.84 19.15
C MET A 424 -25.07 7.39 20.02
N LYS A 425 -25.57 8.25 20.90
CA LYS A 425 -26.82 8.00 21.66
C LYS A 425 -28.04 7.84 20.75
N GLN A 426 -28.12 8.56 19.65
CA GLN A 426 -29.20 8.44 18.67
C GLN A 426 -29.10 7.13 17.86
N LEU A 427 -27.89 6.63 17.61
CA LEU A 427 -27.65 5.38 16.88
C LEU A 427 -27.81 4.13 17.75
N SER A 428 -27.56 4.20 19.06
CA SER A 428 -27.63 3.06 19.99
C SER A 428 -29.03 2.73 20.55
N GLY A 429 -30.04 3.54 20.27
CA GLY A 429 -31.40 3.37 20.79
C GLY A 429 -32.37 2.68 19.81
N LYS A 430 -33.63 2.47 20.25
CA LYS A 430 -34.78 1.96 19.48
C LYS A 430 -34.98 2.62 18.09
N ASN A 431 -34.24 3.70 17.81
CA ASN A 431 -34.26 4.46 16.55
C ASN A 431 -33.52 3.78 15.39
N MET A 432 -32.61 2.83 15.64
CA MET A 432 -31.95 2.09 14.55
C MET A 432 -32.97 1.28 13.73
N LYS A 433 -33.99 0.69 14.38
CA LYS A 433 -35.10 0.02 13.69
C LYS A 433 -35.99 1.00 12.88
N LYS A 434 -36.13 2.24 13.33
CA LYS A 434 -36.86 3.30 12.59
C LYS A 434 -36.05 3.87 11.42
N LEU A 435 -34.74 3.99 11.57
CA LEU A 435 -33.83 4.44 10.50
C LEU A 435 -33.72 3.38 9.40
N GLN A 436 -33.62 2.11 9.76
CA GLN A 436 -33.64 0.97 8.84
C GLN A 436 -34.96 0.88 8.07
N LYS A 437 -36.12 1.15 8.72
CA LYS A 437 -37.42 1.26 8.07
C LYS A 437 -37.58 2.47 7.15
N LYS A 438 -36.93 3.61 7.47
CA LYS A 438 -36.93 4.81 6.63
C LYS A 438 -35.97 4.69 5.42
N LEU A 439 -34.82 4.03 5.57
CA LEU A 439 -33.88 3.77 4.48
C LEU A 439 -34.35 2.59 3.58
N GLY A 440 -35.06 1.62 4.13
CA GLY A 440 -35.67 0.52 3.36
C GLY A 440 -36.90 0.92 2.53
N GLY A 441 -37.42 2.14 2.72
CA GLY A 441 -38.56 2.67 1.94
C GLY A 441 -38.20 3.55 0.74
N MET A 442 -36.94 3.92 0.57
CA MET A 442 -36.42 4.59 -0.63
C MET A 442 -35.71 3.53 -1.49
N GLY A 443 -36.46 2.94 -2.41
CA GLY A 443 -35.99 1.94 -3.34
C GLY A 443 -34.74 2.37 -4.09
N GLY A 444 -33.68 1.54 -4.02
CA GLY A 444 -32.53 1.63 -4.93
C GLY A 444 -31.13 1.62 -4.32
N MET A 445 -30.88 0.82 -3.27
CA MET A 445 -29.49 0.47 -2.92
C MET A 445 -29.41 -0.94 -2.36
N SER A 446 -29.61 -1.93 -3.24
CA SER A 446 -29.30 -3.34 -3.00
C SER A 446 -27.79 -3.62 -3.19
N GLY A 447 -26.97 -3.07 -2.29
CA GLY A 447 -25.52 -3.24 -2.36
C GLY A 447 -24.79 -3.26 -1.02
N LEU A 448 -25.49 -3.04 0.10
CA LEU A 448 -24.91 -3.02 1.44
C LEU A 448 -25.58 -4.03 2.39
N GLY A 449 -25.98 -5.17 1.86
CA GLY A 449 -26.63 -6.27 2.60
C GLY A 449 -25.68 -7.36 3.11
N GLY A 450 -24.46 -7.01 3.53
CA GLY A 450 -23.46 -7.99 4.01
C GLY A 450 -23.10 -7.94 5.50
N PHE A 451 -23.73 -7.09 6.30
CA PHE A 451 -23.45 -6.99 7.74
C PHE A 451 -24.56 -7.54 8.66
N GLY A 452 -25.21 -8.60 8.26
CA GLY A 452 -26.32 -9.19 9.01
C GLY A 452 -26.31 -10.71 8.99
N GLY A 453 -25.24 -11.36 9.44
CA GLY A 453 -25.17 -12.83 9.45
C GLY A 453 -24.29 -13.40 10.56
N PHE A 454 -24.39 -12.94 11.79
CA PHE A 454 -24.01 -13.76 12.95
C PHE A 454 -25.27 -14.07 13.78
N LYS A 455 -25.85 -15.24 13.50
CA LYS A 455 -26.65 -15.98 14.48
C LYS A 455 -25.68 -16.76 15.36
N LEU A 456 -25.93 -16.71 16.67
CA LEU A 456 -25.35 -17.50 17.77
C LEU A 456 -25.11 -18.96 17.40
#